data_2842f08686165b0d4692bbd0bec155f2
#
_entry.id   2842f08686165b0d4692bbd0bec155f2
#
_cell.length_a   1.000
_cell.length_b   1.000
_cell.length_c   1.000
_cell.angle_alpha   90.00
_cell.angle_beta   90.00
_cell.angle_gamma   90.00
#
_symmetry.space_group_name_H-M   'P 1'
#
loop_
_entity.id
_entity.type
_entity.pdbx_description
1 polymer ?
#
loop_
_entity_poly.entity_id
_entity_poly.type
_entity_poly.pdbx_seq_one_letter_code
_entity_poly.pdbx_strand_id
1 'polypeptide(L)'
;MKTSIKKIFDKQGFVRIKNVLDYKLDLEPILNDMMFIMNRLVHRFVGKKDKKKVLGYNFKKKYSYLVKLNIPELDQYFNIRLPQNNISIDSDFFASQSIFTLIKNKKIIDKVSKILGQEISSNPCQNSRIKQPEKAISKKNLNDGLVGRTPWHQDAGVMNKKGQNGTDLVTCWIPFTKTRIKNGCMLAVKDSHRLGLINHHNGSKGQVEIKGKESIDKLKTVALEADIGDIILLNKYLIHCSSPNKSKNFRISMDLRFNITGQPSGREPLPSFAVKSKNKKNIIVNTYKQWIALWEHAKNKCLPRKWTYKYPLPTFKGTKRDLHNVL
;
A
#
# COMPACT_ATOMS: atom_id res chain seq x y z
N MET A 1 -1.83 -16.30 -28.93
CA MET A 1 -0.60 -16.00 -28.13
C MET A 1 -0.99 -15.28 -26.84
N LYS A 2 -0.61 -15.79 -25.65
CA LYS A 2 -0.83 -15.06 -24.40
C LYS A 2 0.07 -13.82 -24.38
N THR A 3 -0.54 -12.64 -24.36
CA THR A 3 0.21 -11.37 -24.27
C THR A 3 1.05 -11.35 -23.00
N SER A 4 2.34 -10.98 -23.10
CA SER A 4 3.24 -10.99 -21.94
C SER A 4 2.82 -9.94 -20.89
N ILE A 5 3.05 -10.26 -19.61
CA ILE A 5 2.78 -9.34 -18.48
C ILE A 5 3.41 -7.97 -18.72
N LYS A 6 4.69 -7.95 -19.15
CA LYS A 6 5.41 -6.70 -19.43
C LYS A 6 4.73 -5.90 -20.55
N LYS A 7 4.35 -6.54 -21.65
CA LYS A 7 3.68 -5.85 -22.78
C LYS A 7 2.37 -5.18 -22.37
N ILE A 8 1.55 -5.86 -21.52
CA ILE A 8 0.30 -5.27 -21.00
C ILE A 8 0.62 -4.10 -20.07
N PHE A 9 1.56 -4.29 -19.14
CA PHE A 9 1.98 -3.28 -18.17
C PHE A 9 2.52 -2.01 -18.85
N ASP A 10 3.42 -2.17 -19.82
CA ASP A 10 4.00 -1.05 -20.57
C ASP A 10 2.95 -0.33 -21.44
N LYS A 11 1.92 -1.06 -21.92
CA LYS A 11 0.85 -0.47 -22.75
C LYS A 11 -0.09 0.39 -21.92
N GLN A 12 -0.58 -0.09 -20.76
CA GLN A 12 -1.69 0.56 -20.07
C GLN A 12 -1.36 1.04 -18.64
N GLY A 13 -0.12 0.84 -18.17
CA GLY A 13 0.35 1.26 -16.85
C GLY A 13 -0.01 0.32 -15.70
N PHE A 14 -0.76 -0.75 -15.97
CA PHE A 14 -1.11 -1.78 -14.98
C PHE A 14 -1.37 -3.13 -15.63
N VAL A 15 -1.34 -4.19 -14.82
CA VAL A 15 -1.79 -5.52 -15.24
C VAL A 15 -2.42 -6.26 -14.07
N ARG A 16 -3.64 -6.79 -14.25
CA ARG A 16 -4.26 -7.74 -13.33
C ARG A 16 -3.83 -9.15 -13.73
N ILE A 17 -3.37 -9.91 -12.74
CA ILE A 17 -2.97 -11.31 -12.89
C ILE A 17 -3.84 -12.14 -11.96
N LYS A 18 -4.63 -13.03 -12.53
CA LYS A 18 -5.61 -13.85 -11.79
C LYS A 18 -4.96 -15.05 -11.11
N ASN A 19 -5.48 -15.44 -9.96
CA ASN A 19 -5.18 -16.69 -9.26
C ASN A 19 -3.65 -16.89 -9.02
N VAL A 20 -2.97 -15.85 -8.57
CA VAL A 20 -1.52 -15.90 -8.24
C VAL A 20 -1.31 -16.48 -6.86
N LEU A 21 -2.16 -16.07 -5.89
CA LEU A 21 -2.03 -16.42 -4.48
C LEU A 21 -3.11 -17.41 -4.06
N ASP A 22 -2.74 -18.34 -3.19
CA ASP A 22 -3.66 -19.23 -2.52
C ASP A 22 -4.22 -18.55 -1.26
N TYR A 23 -5.54 -18.66 -1.04
CA TYR A 23 -6.17 -18.05 0.11
C TYR A 23 -5.65 -18.63 1.43
N LYS A 24 -5.62 -19.97 1.56
CA LYS A 24 -5.25 -20.65 2.82
C LYS A 24 -3.76 -20.53 3.13
N LEU A 25 -2.93 -20.61 2.10
CA LEU A 25 -1.47 -20.63 2.27
C LEU A 25 -0.86 -19.23 2.34
N ASP A 26 -1.35 -18.30 1.51
CA ASP A 26 -0.69 -17.00 1.32
C ASP A 26 -1.41 -15.84 2.04
N LEU A 27 -2.75 -15.91 2.25
CA LEU A 27 -3.54 -14.77 2.74
C LEU A 27 -4.18 -14.99 4.12
N GLU A 28 -4.74 -16.14 4.38
CA GLU A 28 -5.41 -16.45 5.65
C GLU A 28 -4.50 -16.33 6.88
N PRO A 29 -3.19 -16.72 6.83
CA PRO A 29 -2.29 -16.50 7.94
C PRO A 29 -2.17 -15.04 8.37
N ILE A 30 -2.22 -14.11 7.40
CA ILE A 30 -2.16 -12.66 7.67
C ILE A 30 -3.46 -12.17 8.31
N LEU A 31 -4.62 -12.67 7.87
CA LEU A 31 -5.91 -12.35 8.51
C LEU A 31 -5.97 -12.87 9.94
N ASN A 32 -5.38 -14.04 10.23
CA ASN A 32 -5.24 -14.58 11.56
C ASN A 32 -4.33 -13.71 12.44
N ASP A 33 -3.22 -13.22 11.90
CA ASP A 33 -2.36 -12.27 12.60
C ASP A 33 -3.09 -10.95 12.90
N MET A 34 -3.91 -10.44 11.96
CA MET A 34 -4.76 -9.27 12.21
C MET A 34 -5.78 -9.54 13.33
N MET A 35 -6.37 -10.74 13.38
CA MET A 35 -7.26 -11.14 14.49
C MET A 35 -6.50 -11.18 15.83
N PHE A 36 -5.27 -11.66 15.84
CA PHE A 36 -4.42 -11.65 17.03
C PHE A 36 -4.14 -10.21 17.52
N ILE A 37 -3.81 -9.29 16.61
CA ILE A 37 -3.66 -7.86 16.93
C ILE A 37 -4.96 -7.31 17.53
N MET A 38 -6.11 -7.58 16.92
CA MET A 38 -7.40 -7.13 17.44
C MET A 38 -7.66 -7.68 18.85
N ASN A 39 -7.31 -8.92 19.13
CA ASN A 39 -7.45 -9.48 20.48
C ASN A 39 -6.57 -8.74 21.49
N ARG A 40 -5.33 -8.42 21.15
CA ARG A 40 -4.44 -7.58 21.98
C ARG A 40 -5.05 -6.21 22.26
N LEU A 41 -5.61 -5.57 21.23
CA LEU A 41 -6.29 -4.27 21.36
C LEU A 41 -7.55 -4.37 22.26
N VAL A 42 -8.30 -5.48 22.16
CA VAL A 42 -9.44 -5.74 23.06
C VAL A 42 -8.94 -5.88 24.51
N HIS A 43 -7.85 -6.60 24.76
CA HIS A 43 -7.28 -6.70 26.11
C HIS A 43 -6.86 -5.34 26.67
N ARG A 44 -6.32 -4.46 25.82
CA ARG A 44 -5.80 -3.14 26.20
C ARG A 44 -6.88 -2.08 26.40
N PHE A 45 -7.89 -2.02 25.51
CA PHE A 45 -8.81 -0.90 25.41
C PHE A 45 -10.27 -1.21 25.77
N VAL A 46 -10.64 -2.49 25.91
CA VAL A 46 -12.03 -2.86 26.25
C VAL A 46 -12.18 -3.14 27.73
N GLY A 47 -13.17 -2.53 28.36
CA GLY A 47 -13.47 -2.70 29.77
C GLY A 47 -13.81 -4.17 30.14
N LYS A 48 -13.57 -4.53 31.41
CA LYS A 48 -13.74 -5.92 31.91
C LYS A 48 -15.10 -6.52 31.56
N LYS A 49 -16.18 -5.73 31.68
CA LYS A 49 -17.57 -6.14 31.42
C LYS A 49 -17.78 -6.67 30.00
N ASP A 50 -17.24 -6.01 28.98
CA ASP A 50 -17.47 -6.34 27.58
C ASP A 50 -16.37 -7.21 26.97
N LYS A 51 -15.24 -7.33 27.64
CA LYS A 51 -14.02 -7.97 27.09
C LYS A 51 -14.28 -9.40 26.58
N LYS A 52 -14.87 -10.28 27.40
CA LYS A 52 -15.16 -11.66 27.02
C LYS A 52 -16.07 -11.74 25.79
N LYS A 53 -17.12 -10.91 25.76
CA LYS A 53 -18.05 -10.81 24.61
C LYS A 53 -17.36 -10.37 23.33
N VAL A 54 -16.52 -9.30 23.41
CA VAL A 54 -15.82 -8.75 22.23
C VAL A 54 -14.75 -9.69 21.72
N LEU A 55 -14.04 -10.43 22.58
CA LEU A 55 -13.11 -11.48 22.16
C LEU A 55 -13.79 -12.57 21.32
N GLY A 56 -15.05 -12.90 21.59
CA GLY A 56 -15.84 -13.85 20.80
C GLY A 56 -16.36 -13.32 19.45
N TYR A 57 -16.16 -12.05 19.13
CA TYR A 57 -16.64 -11.50 17.85
C TYR A 57 -15.79 -11.98 16.67
N ASN A 58 -16.42 -12.17 15.51
CA ASN A 58 -15.73 -12.36 14.24
C ASN A 58 -14.97 -11.08 13.83
N PHE A 59 -14.13 -11.18 12.81
CA PHE A 59 -13.28 -10.09 12.31
C PHE A 59 -14.07 -8.77 12.14
N LYS A 60 -15.15 -8.80 11.37
CA LYS A 60 -15.95 -7.61 11.06
C LYS A 60 -16.51 -6.95 12.31
N LYS A 61 -17.14 -7.73 13.18
CA LYS A 61 -17.79 -7.22 14.39
C LYS A 61 -16.77 -6.69 15.40
N LYS A 62 -15.63 -7.38 15.54
CA LYS A 62 -14.53 -6.98 16.43
C LYS A 62 -13.88 -5.67 15.95
N TYR A 63 -13.50 -5.59 14.67
CA TYR A 63 -12.91 -4.36 14.12
C TYR A 63 -13.89 -3.17 14.21
N SER A 64 -15.18 -3.37 13.88
CA SER A 64 -16.22 -2.33 14.05
C SER A 64 -16.35 -1.85 15.49
N TYR A 65 -16.18 -2.74 16.46
CA TYR A 65 -16.22 -2.37 17.88
C TYR A 65 -14.99 -1.52 18.25
N LEU A 66 -13.79 -1.94 17.84
CA LEU A 66 -12.55 -1.19 18.09
C LEU A 66 -12.57 0.21 17.47
N VAL A 67 -13.12 0.34 16.24
CA VAL A 67 -13.31 1.65 15.60
C VAL A 67 -14.19 2.59 16.43
N LYS A 68 -15.28 2.08 17.01
CA LYS A 68 -16.19 2.87 17.88
C LYS A 68 -15.53 3.37 19.17
N LEU A 69 -14.48 2.70 19.63
CA LEU A 69 -13.71 3.15 20.79
C LEU A 69 -12.83 4.37 20.51
N ASN A 70 -12.76 4.82 19.25
CA ASN A 70 -11.90 5.92 18.82
C ASN A 70 -10.43 5.78 19.26
N ILE A 71 -9.90 4.54 19.18
CA ILE A 71 -8.50 4.26 19.51
C ILE A 71 -7.61 5.14 18.61
N PRO A 72 -6.70 5.94 19.19
CA PRO A 72 -5.78 6.76 18.40
C PRO A 72 -4.96 5.89 17.43
N GLU A 73 -4.86 6.34 16.18
CA GLU A 73 -4.05 5.67 15.14
C GLU A 73 -4.35 4.16 14.99
N LEU A 74 -5.62 3.74 15.16
CA LEU A 74 -6.04 2.33 15.10
C LEU A 74 -5.53 1.62 13.83
N ASP A 75 -5.52 2.31 12.71
CA ASP A 75 -5.05 1.80 11.42
C ASP A 75 -3.55 1.50 11.41
N GLN A 76 -2.72 2.21 12.22
CA GLN A 76 -1.28 1.99 12.31
C GLN A 76 -0.96 0.60 12.89
N TYR A 77 -1.76 0.07 13.81
CA TYR A 77 -1.57 -1.30 14.34
C TYR A 77 -1.68 -2.38 13.27
N PHE A 78 -2.35 -2.09 12.15
CA PHE A 78 -2.51 -3.00 11.02
C PHE A 78 -1.63 -2.62 9.82
N ASN A 79 -0.85 -1.55 9.93
CA ASN A 79 0.00 -1.12 8.83
C ASN A 79 1.35 -1.83 8.86
N ILE A 80 1.85 -2.21 7.69
CA ILE A 80 3.06 -3.03 7.50
C ILE A 80 4.36 -2.21 7.45
N ARG A 81 4.34 -0.99 7.95
CA ARG A 81 5.48 -0.07 8.07
C ARG A 81 5.36 0.81 9.30
N LEU A 82 6.47 1.38 9.74
CA LEU A 82 6.48 2.41 10.78
C LEU A 82 5.62 3.63 10.38
N PRO A 83 5.12 4.41 11.37
CA PRO A 83 4.44 5.67 11.11
C PRO A 83 5.23 6.60 10.19
N GLN A 84 4.55 7.52 9.53
CA GLN A 84 5.24 8.52 8.69
C GLN A 84 5.77 9.71 9.50
N ASN A 85 5.15 9.96 10.63
CA ASN A 85 5.45 11.09 11.49
C ASN A 85 5.55 10.61 12.94
N ASN A 86 6.26 11.38 13.77
CA ASN A 86 6.31 11.19 15.22
C ASN A 86 6.74 9.76 15.64
N ILE A 87 7.74 9.19 14.95
CA ILE A 87 8.30 7.91 15.35
C ILE A 87 8.88 8.04 16.75
N SER A 88 8.40 7.21 17.67
CA SER A 88 8.85 7.08 19.06
C SER A 88 9.41 5.70 19.34
N ILE A 89 9.96 5.48 20.52
CA ILE A 89 10.43 4.16 20.95
C ILE A 89 9.28 3.15 20.98
N ASP A 90 8.06 3.60 21.30
CA ASP A 90 6.87 2.78 21.37
C ASP A 90 6.16 2.63 20.02
N SER A 91 6.68 3.26 18.95
CA SER A 91 6.09 3.11 17.62
C SER A 91 6.18 1.67 17.15
N ASP A 92 5.05 1.15 16.74
CA ASP A 92 4.89 -0.23 16.30
C ASP A 92 4.31 -0.29 14.89
N PHE A 93 4.38 -1.46 14.27
CA PHE A 93 3.77 -1.74 12.98
C PHE A 93 3.42 -3.21 12.87
N PHE A 94 2.61 -3.57 11.91
CA PHE A 94 2.21 -4.96 11.68
C PHE A 94 3.38 -5.77 11.12
N ALA A 95 4.30 -6.16 12.01
CA ALA A 95 5.44 -7.00 11.71
C ALA A 95 5.14 -8.45 12.12
N SER A 96 4.84 -9.31 11.15
CA SER A 96 4.61 -10.72 11.39
C SER A 96 5.40 -11.60 10.41
N GLN A 97 5.60 -12.88 10.81
CA GLN A 97 6.21 -13.87 9.93
C GLN A 97 5.41 -14.04 8.65
N SER A 98 4.08 -13.96 8.71
CA SER A 98 3.20 -14.10 7.54
C SER A 98 3.37 -12.95 6.55
N ILE A 99 3.55 -11.71 7.04
CA ILE A 99 3.86 -10.53 6.21
C ILE A 99 5.21 -10.70 5.51
N PHE A 100 6.24 -11.11 6.26
CA PHE A 100 7.56 -11.37 5.66
C PHE A 100 7.49 -12.46 4.59
N THR A 101 6.75 -13.54 4.85
CA THR A 101 6.52 -14.62 3.88
C THR A 101 5.81 -14.12 2.63
N LEU A 102 4.80 -13.25 2.77
CA LEU A 102 4.10 -12.64 1.63
C LEU A 102 5.03 -11.72 0.81
N ILE A 103 5.85 -10.89 1.46
CA ILE A 103 6.83 -10.03 0.78
C ILE A 103 7.81 -10.88 -0.04
N LYS A 104 8.19 -12.04 0.47
CA LYS A 104 9.12 -12.99 -0.17
C LYS A 104 8.42 -14.04 -1.05
N ASN A 105 7.11 -13.94 -1.24
CA ASN A 105 6.35 -14.94 -1.99
C ASN A 105 6.89 -15.06 -3.43
N LYS A 106 7.36 -16.26 -3.77
CA LYS A 106 7.98 -16.55 -5.06
C LYS A 106 7.05 -16.25 -6.24
N LYS A 107 5.74 -16.55 -6.07
CA LYS A 107 4.75 -16.31 -7.13
C LYS A 107 4.63 -14.80 -7.45
N ILE A 108 4.66 -13.93 -6.42
CA ILE A 108 4.66 -12.46 -6.60
C ILE A 108 5.97 -12.02 -7.27
N ILE A 109 7.10 -12.42 -6.69
CA ILE A 109 8.43 -12.01 -7.16
C ILE A 109 8.66 -12.44 -8.62
N ASP A 110 8.20 -13.61 -9.03
CA ASP A 110 8.30 -14.08 -10.42
C ASP A 110 7.44 -13.25 -11.39
N LYS A 111 6.30 -12.69 -10.95
CA LYS A 111 5.51 -11.76 -11.78
C LYS A 111 6.17 -10.38 -11.86
N VAL A 112 6.63 -9.86 -10.73
CA VAL A 112 7.36 -8.57 -10.65
C VAL A 112 8.65 -8.62 -11.48
N SER A 113 9.37 -9.75 -11.47
CA SER A 113 10.61 -9.91 -12.25
C SER A 113 10.42 -9.86 -13.77
N LYS A 114 9.20 -10.08 -14.26
CA LYS A 114 8.90 -9.89 -15.70
C LYS A 114 8.93 -8.40 -16.09
N ILE A 115 8.87 -7.49 -15.13
CA ILE A 115 8.88 -6.04 -15.34
C ILE A 115 10.23 -5.46 -14.92
N LEU A 116 10.72 -5.76 -13.71
CA LEU A 116 11.92 -5.15 -13.12
C LEU A 116 13.22 -5.93 -13.38
N GLY A 117 13.17 -7.16 -13.91
CA GLY A 117 14.36 -8.00 -14.09
C GLY A 117 14.65 -8.86 -12.85
N GLN A 118 15.92 -9.29 -12.69
CA GLN A 118 16.30 -10.32 -11.71
C GLN A 118 16.89 -9.77 -10.40
N GLU A 119 17.12 -8.47 -10.31
CA GLU A 119 17.68 -7.78 -9.14
C GLU A 119 16.58 -6.96 -8.47
N ILE A 120 15.89 -7.53 -7.47
CA ILE A 120 14.67 -6.97 -6.90
C ILE A 120 14.82 -6.78 -5.40
N SER A 121 14.49 -5.59 -4.94
CA SER A 121 14.33 -5.24 -3.53
C SER A 121 12.87 -4.97 -3.17
N SER A 122 12.47 -5.34 -1.96
CA SER A 122 11.25 -4.83 -1.32
C SER A 122 11.48 -3.36 -0.95
N ASN A 123 10.52 -2.50 -1.28
CA ASN A 123 10.57 -1.07 -1.01
C ASN A 123 9.75 -0.75 0.24
N PRO A 124 10.21 0.13 1.15
CA PRO A 124 9.50 0.46 2.38
C PRO A 124 8.23 1.30 2.21
N CYS A 125 7.96 1.82 1.00
CA CYS A 125 6.73 2.54 0.68
C CYS A 125 5.55 1.59 0.53
N GLN A 126 5.16 0.88 1.58
CA GLN A 126 4.13 -0.15 1.55
C GLN A 126 3.06 0.08 2.61
N ASN A 127 1.85 -0.43 2.39
CA ASN A 127 0.73 -0.22 3.28
C ASN A 127 -0.19 -1.44 3.35
N SER A 128 -0.83 -1.60 4.48
CA SER A 128 -2.04 -2.40 4.65
C SER A 128 -3.23 -1.46 4.89
N ARG A 129 -4.38 -1.78 4.34
CA ARG A 129 -5.57 -0.94 4.42
C ARG A 129 -6.81 -1.75 4.74
N ILE A 130 -7.54 -1.33 5.77
CA ILE A 130 -8.87 -1.86 6.11
C ILE A 130 -9.89 -0.76 5.81
N LYS A 131 -10.34 -0.71 4.56
CA LYS A 131 -11.28 0.31 4.09
C LYS A 131 -12.68 0.05 4.62
N GLN A 132 -13.15 0.97 5.45
CA GLN A 132 -14.46 0.88 6.09
C GLN A 132 -15.60 1.25 5.11
N PRO A 133 -16.84 0.79 5.38
CA PRO A 133 -18.03 1.37 4.76
C PRO A 133 -18.11 2.88 5.04
N GLU A 134 -18.34 3.72 4.04
CA GLU A 134 -18.36 5.18 4.21
C GLU A 134 -19.38 5.65 5.25
N LYS A 135 -20.51 4.95 5.37
CA LYS A 135 -21.52 5.25 6.41
C LYS A 135 -21.00 5.08 7.84
N ALA A 136 -19.91 4.32 8.03
CA ALA A 136 -19.28 4.10 9.33
C ALA A 136 -18.13 5.07 9.63
N ILE A 137 -17.76 5.92 8.65
CA ILE A 137 -16.65 6.86 8.76
C ILE A 137 -17.20 8.27 9.05
N SER A 138 -16.60 8.97 10.00
CA SER A 138 -16.94 10.38 10.23
C SER A 138 -16.60 11.23 9.00
N LYS A 139 -17.39 12.29 8.73
CA LYS A 139 -17.18 13.19 7.58
C LYS A 139 -15.73 13.69 7.47
N LYS A 140 -15.11 14.02 8.61
CA LYS A 140 -13.70 14.48 8.67
C LYS A 140 -12.66 13.45 8.22
N ASN A 141 -13.01 12.16 8.24
CA ASN A 141 -12.10 11.04 7.90
C ASN A 141 -12.43 10.37 6.55
N LEU A 142 -13.43 10.85 5.81
CA LEU A 142 -13.80 10.26 4.51
C LEU A 142 -12.65 10.25 3.51
N ASN A 143 -11.83 11.29 3.50
CA ASN A 143 -10.67 11.44 2.63
C ASN A 143 -9.36 11.02 3.31
N ASP A 144 -9.43 10.28 4.41
CA ASP A 144 -8.27 9.64 5.00
C ASP A 144 -7.93 8.37 4.20
N GLY A 145 -6.77 8.35 3.54
CA GLY A 145 -6.39 7.29 2.65
C GLY A 145 -6.17 5.93 3.30
N LEU A 146 -6.07 5.86 4.63
CA LEU A 146 -5.93 4.59 5.35
C LEU A 146 -7.30 3.97 5.65
N VAL A 147 -8.27 4.76 6.05
CA VAL A 147 -9.61 4.28 6.45
C VAL A 147 -10.71 4.63 5.44
N GLY A 148 -10.57 5.74 4.73
CA GLY A 148 -11.54 6.28 3.78
C GLY A 148 -11.14 6.11 2.31
N ARG A 149 -11.20 7.21 1.57
CA ARG A 149 -10.83 7.26 0.15
C ARG A 149 -9.36 7.62 0.00
N THR A 150 -8.64 6.86 -0.81
CA THR A 150 -7.32 7.32 -1.29
C THR A 150 -7.56 8.27 -2.45
N PRO A 151 -7.08 9.53 -2.39
CA PRO A 151 -7.26 10.50 -3.45
C PRO A 151 -6.52 10.11 -4.73
N TRP A 152 -6.75 10.83 -5.83
CA TRP A 152 -6.01 10.70 -7.06
C TRP A 152 -4.53 11.01 -6.83
N HIS A 153 -3.66 10.07 -7.14
CA HIS A 153 -2.21 10.19 -6.94
C HIS A 153 -1.45 9.28 -7.91
N GLN A 154 -0.15 9.47 -7.92
CA GLN A 154 0.83 8.56 -8.51
C GLN A 154 1.74 8.04 -7.40
N ASP A 155 2.14 6.78 -7.45
CA ASP A 155 3.01 6.20 -6.42
C ASP A 155 4.38 6.88 -6.35
N ALA A 156 4.88 7.40 -7.46
CA ALA A 156 6.09 8.22 -7.48
C ALA A 156 5.94 9.51 -6.67
N GLY A 157 4.73 10.08 -6.58
CA GLY A 157 4.45 11.30 -5.82
C GLY A 157 4.71 11.18 -4.32
N VAL A 158 4.70 9.95 -3.77
CA VAL A 158 4.95 9.71 -2.35
C VAL A 158 6.41 9.41 -2.01
N MET A 159 7.32 9.43 -2.98
CA MET A 159 8.76 9.25 -2.78
C MET A 159 9.48 10.59 -2.68
N ASN A 160 10.69 10.61 -2.07
CA ASN A 160 11.55 11.78 -2.13
C ASN A 160 12.09 12.01 -3.56
N LYS A 161 12.71 13.18 -3.81
CA LYS A 161 13.22 13.53 -5.15
C LYS A 161 14.17 12.49 -5.75
N LYS A 162 15.04 11.88 -4.95
CA LYS A 162 15.94 10.82 -5.41
C LYS A 162 15.16 9.61 -5.89
N GLY A 163 14.15 9.17 -5.13
CA GLY A 163 13.28 8.06 -5.49
C GLY A 163 12.40 8.37 -6.69
N GLN A 164 11.83 9.58 -6.76
CA GLN A 164 11.00 10.01 -7.91
C GLN A 164 11.75 9.85 -9.24
N ASN A 165 13.02 10.29 -9.27
CA ASN A 165 13.83 10.34 -10.49
C ASN A 165 14.62 9.06 -10.76
N GLY A 166 15.07 8.35 -9.71
CA GLY A 166 16.04 7.27 -9.82
C GLY A 166 15.53 5.87 -9.48
N THR A 167 14.22 5.68 -9.27
CA THR A 167 13.69 4.39 -8.85
C THR A 167 12.66 3.84 -9.82
N ASP A 168 12.93 2.67 -10.36
CA ASP A 168 11.94 1.87 -11.08
C ASP A 168 11.11 1.10 -10.06
N LEU A 169 9.89 1.58 -9.82
CA LEU A 169 8.98 1.05 -8.80
C LEU A 169 7.79 0.35 -9.44
N VAL A 170 7.49 -0.83 -8.94
CA VAL A 170 6.25 -1.57 -9.22
C VAL A 170 5.49 -1.79 -7.92
N THR A 171 4.25 -1.34 -7.89
CA THR A 171 3.33 -1.65 -6.79
C THR A 171 2.57 -2.92 -7.12
N CYS A 172 2.63 -3.88 -6.20
CA CYS A 172 1.82 -5.10 -6.21
C CYS A 172 0.67 -4.92 -5.22
N TRP A 173 -0.50 -4.61 -5.74
CA TRP A 173 -1.71 -4.50 -4.94
C TRP A 173 -2.39 -5.87 -4.81
N ILE A 174 -2.70 -6.26 -3.57
CA ILE A 174 -3.20 -7.59 -3.20
C ILE A 174 -4.53 -7.42 -2.45
N PRO A 175 -5.67 -7.89 -3.02
CA PRO A 175 -6.95 -7.92 -2.32
C PRO A 175 -7.04 -9.12 -1.37
N PHE A 176 -7.42 -8.89 -0.13
CA PHE A 176 -7.78 -9.91 0.86
C PHE A 176 -9.29 -10.15 0.92
N THR A 177 -10.05 -9.32 0.23
CA THR A 177 -11.50 -9.44 0.05
C THR A 177 -11.84 -9.24 -1.42
N LYS A 178 -12.88 -9.91 -1.90
CA LYS A 178 -13.41 -9.67 -3.26
C LYS A 178 -13.67 -8.18 -3.44
N THR A 179 -13.06 -7.56 -4.46
CA THR A 179 -13.05 -6.11 -4.63
C THR A 179 -13.79 -5.70 -5.89
N ARG A 180 -14.77 -4.80 -5.72
CA ARG A 180 -15.65 -4.27 -6.77
C ARG A 180 -15.82 -2.76 -6.57
N ILE A 181 -16.37 -2.06 -7.56
CA ILE A 181 -16.69 -0.62 -7.44
C ILE A 181 -17.48 -0.35 -6.17
N LYS A 182 -18.49 -1.17 -5.88
CA LYS A 182 -19.38 -0.99 -4.73
C LYS A 182 -18.67 -0.99 -3.38
N ASN A 183 -17.56 -1.73 -3.23
CA ASN A 183 -16.83 -1.83 -1.96
C ASN A 183 -15.44 -1.19 -2.00
N GLY A 184 -15.21 -0.27 -2.93
CA GLY A 184 -14.01 0.57 -2.89
C GLY A 184 -12.81 0.00 -3.63
N CYS A 185 -12.99 -0.56 -4.84
CA CYS A 185 -11.88 -0.94 -5.70
C CYS A 185 -11.03 0.28 -6.10
N MET A 186 -9.85 0.04 -6.65
CA MET A 186 -9.08 1.11 -7.27
C MET A 186 -9.74 1.52 -8.60
N LEU A 187 -9.60 2.81 -8.92
CA LEU A 187 -9.87 3.38 -10.23
C LEU A 187 -8.55 3.86 -10.80
N ALA A 188 -8.34 3.70 -12.08
CA ALA A 188 -7.12 4.15 -12.75
C ALA A 188 -7.46 4.87 -14.07
N VAL A 189 -6.65 5.83 -14.42
CA VAL A 189 -6.64 6.45 -15.75
C VAL A 189 -5.68 5.64 -16.62
N LYS A 190 -6.24 4.83 -17.51
CA LYS A 190 -5.45 3.96 -18.39
C LYS A 190 -4.48 4.81 -19.23
N ASP A 191 -3.27 4.27 -19.45
CA ASP A 191 -2.18 4.90 -20.23
C ASP A 191 -1.56 6.17 -19.59
N SER A 192 -2.11 6.69 -18.47
CA SER A 192 -1.64 7.92 -17.81
C SER A 192 -0.19 7.87 -17.30
N HIS A 193 0.39 6.68 -17.14
CA HIS A 193 1.79 6.54 -16.77
C HIS A 193 2.77 7.15 -17.77
N ARG A 194 2.34 7.33 -19.02
CA ARG A 194 3.13 7.96 -20.09
C ARG A 194 3.33 9.46 -19.90
N LEU A 195 2.52 10.10 -19.05
CA LEU A 195 2.67 11.50 -18.68
C LEU A 195 3.86 11.76 -17.76
N GLY A 196 4.50 10.68 -17.25
CA GLY A 196 5.50 10.83 -16.22
C GLY A 196 4.87 11.32 -14.91
N LEU A 197 5.69 11.97 -14.06
CA LEU A 197 5.25 12.49 -12.77
C LEU A 197 4.61 13.87 -12.95
N ILE A 198 3.33 13.99 -12.61
CA ILE A 198 2.58 15.26 -12.70
C ILE A 198 2.54 15.98 -11.34
N ASN A 199 1.98 17.19 -11.33
CA ASN A 199 1.95 18.03 -10.12
C ASN A 199 1.08 17.43 -9.01
N HIS A 200 1.64 17.37 -7.83
CA HIS A 200 0.94 16.97 -6.61
C HIS A 200 0.95 18.10 -5.59
N HIS A 201 0.06 18.02 -4.60
CA HIS A 201 0.02 18.87 -3.41
C HIS A 201 -0.30 18.02 -2.19
N ASN A 202 -0.08 18.59 -1.01
CA ASN A 202 -0.51 17.97 0.23
C ASN A 202 -2.00 18.25 0.43
N GLY A 203 -2.81 17.20 0.47
CA GLY A 203 -4.22 17.29 0.80
C GLY A 203 -4.45 17.58 2.29
N SER A 204 -5.71 17.79 2.66
CA SER A 204 -6.14 18.20 4.00
C SER A 204 -5.71 17.26 5.14
N LYS A 205 -5.41 16.00 4.83
CA LYS A 205 -4.94 14.97 5.77
C LYS A 205 -3.46 14.62 5.60
N GLY A 206 -2.67 15.51 4.96
CA GLY A 206 -1.26 15.26 4.69
C GLY A 206 -0.98 14.17 3.66
N GLN A 207 -2.01 13.74 2.92
CA GLN A 207 -1.85 12.82 1.80
C GLN A 207 -1.41 13.57 0.57
N VAL A 208 -0.65 12.90 -0.29
CA VAL A 208 -0.26 13.47 -1.57
C VAL A 208 -1.39 13.29 -2.57
N GLU A 209 -1.85 14.38 -3.16
CA GLU A 209 -2.92 14.43 -4.15
C GLU A 209 -2.46 15.14 -5.42
N ILE A 210 -3.03 14.75 -6.57
CA ILE A 210 -2.80 15.45 -7.84
C ILE A 210 -3.56 16.78 -7.82
N LYS A 211 -2.90 17.85 -8.27
CA LYS A 211 -3.54 19.14 -8.50
C LYS A 211 -4.48 19.07 -9.72
N GLY A 212 -5.67 19.69 -9.60
CA GLY A 212 -6.63 19.76 -10.73
C GLY A 212 -7.39 18.44 -10.92
N LYS A 213 -7.76 17.79 -9.83
CA LYS A 213 -8.54 16.53 -9.84
C LYS A 213 -9.84 16.64 -10.67
N GLU A 214 -10.43 17.81 -10.79
CA GLU A 214 -11.63 18.06 -11.60
C GLU A 214 -11.42 17.70 -13.08
N SER A 215 -10.19 17.88 -13.57
CA SER A 215 -9.82 17.44 -14.93
C SER A 215 -9.71 15.92 -15.01
N ILE A 216 -9.23 15.26 -13.94
CA ILE A 216 -9.11 13.80 -13.87
C ILE A 216 -10.48 13.14 -13.76
N ASP A 217 -11.39 13.73 -12.97
CA ASP A 217 -12.74 13.20 -12.79
C ASP A 217 -13.55 13.18 -14.11
N LYS A 218 -13.17 13.99 -15.08
CA LYS A 218 -13.74 14.00 -16.44
C LYS A 218 -13.14 12.94 -17.37
N LEU A 219 -12.05 12.30 -16.97
CA LEU A 219 -11.38 11.29 -17.78
C LEU A 219 -12.07 9.95 -17.71
N LYS A 220 -11.94 9.18 -18.79
CA LYS A 220 -12.39 7.78 -18.82
C LYS A 220 -11.52 6.94 -17.89
N THR A 221 -12.03 6.67 -16.71
CA THR A 221 -11.39 5.80 -15.73
C THR A 221 -11.80 4.34 -15.91
N VAL A 222 -10.93 3.42 -15.52
CA VAL A 222 -11.21 2.00 -15.48
C VAL A 222 -11.21 1.49 -14.03
N ALA A 223 -12.17 0.65 -13.69
CA ALA A 223 -12.24 0.01 -12.39
C ALA A 223 -11.30 -1.20 -12.34
N LEU A 224 -10.41 -1.21 -11.38
CA LEU A 224 -9.48 -2.31 -11.14
C LEU A 224 -10.11 -3.30 -10.15
N GLU A 225 -11.16 -3.98 -10.59
CA GLU A 225 -11.81 -5.03 -9.80
C GLU A 225 -10.94 -6.27 -9.75
N ALA A 226 -10.94 -6.96 -8.61
CA ALA A 226 -10.14 -8.15 -8.39
C ALA A 226 -10.82 -9.14 -7.44
N ASP A 227 -10.51 -10.41 -7.60
CA ASP A 227 -10.92 -11.50 -6.72
C ASP A 227 -9.78 -11.84 -5.74
N ILE A 228 -10.11 -12.54 -4.65
CA ILE A 228 -9.12 -13.04 -3.69
C ILE A 228 -8.16 -13.98 -4.44
N GLY A 229 -6.86 -13.79 -4.20
CA GLY A 229 -5.81 -14.54 -4.90
C GLY A 229 -5.29 -13.87 -6.18
N ASP A 230 -5.97 -12.84 -6.71
CA ASP A 230 -5.43 -12.00 -7.77
C ASP A 230 -4.35 -11.05 -7.24
N ILE A 231 -3.54 -10.52 -8.14
CA ILE A 231 -2.69 -9.36 -7.89
C ILE A 231 -2.85 -8.35 -9.01
N ILE A 232 -2.65 -7.07 -8.69
CA ILE A 232 -2.61 -6.00 -9.69
C ILE A 232 -1.24 -5.32 -9.57
N LEU A 233 -0.46 -5.36 -10.65
CA LEU A 233 0.80 -4.62 -10.73
C LEU A 233 0.55 -3.25 -11.34
N LEU A 234 1.05 -2.18 -10.68
CA LEU A 234 0.86 -0.79 -11.08
C LEU A 234 2.21 -0.13 -11.36
N ASN A 235 2.26 0.66 -12.42
CA ASN A 235 3.37 1.55 -12.73
C ASN A 235 3.38 2.75 -11.76
N LYS A 236 4.57 3.17 -11.34
CA LYS A 236 4.75 4.29 -10.39
C LYS A 236 4.11 5.62 -10.84
N TYR A 237 3.93 5.80 -12.14
CA TYR A 237 3.33 7.00 -12.74
C TYR A 237 1.86 6.83 -13.11
N LEU A 238 1.26 5.65 -12.90
CA LEU A 238 -0.16 5.45 -13.15
C LEU A 238 -0.99 6.36 -12.22
N ILE A 239 -1.84 7.19 -12.81
CA ILE A 239 -2.81 7.99 -12.04
C ILE A 239 -3.91 7.07 -11.56
N HIS A 240 -4.06 6.96 -10.23
CA HIS A 240 -5.07 6.09 -9.64
C HIS A 240 -5.58 6.62 -8.31
N CYS A 241 -6.73 6.12 -7.89
CA CYS A 241 -7.35 6.41 -6.60
C CYS A 241 -8.11 5.19 -6.09
N SER A 242 -8.84 5.32 -5.00
CA SER A 242 -9.79 4.30 -4.59
C SER A 242 -11.22 4.83 -4.57
N SER A 243 -12.15 4.06 -5.16
CA SER A 243 -13.59 4.37 -5.11
C SER A 243 -14.13 4.33 -3.68
N PRO A 244 -15.26 4.99 -3.40
CA PRO A 244 -15.92 4.92 -2.10
C PRO A 244 -16.38 3.48 -1.77
N ASN A 245 -16.33 3.10 -0.49
CA ASN A 245 -16.92 1.84 -0.04
C ASN A 245 -18.39 2.07 0.35
N LYS A 246 -19.30 1.89 -0.59
CA LYS A 246 -20.76 1.99 -0.40
C LYS A 246 -21.40 0.67 0.09
N SER A 247 -20.60 -0.37 0.33
CA SER A 247 -21.07 -1.66 0.84
C SER A 247 -21.23 -1.64 2.36
N LYS A 248 -21.73 -2.76 2.90
CA LYS A 248 -21.82 -3.00 4.36
C LYS A 248 -20.58 -3.72 4.92
N ASN A 249 -19.58 -4.02 4.09
CA ASN A 249 -18.42 -4.84 4.46
C ASN A 249 -17.11 -4.07 4.33
N PHE A 250 -16.09 -4.44 5.11
CA PHE A 250 -14.74 -3.91 4.93
C PHE A 250 -14.12 -4.43 3.64
N ARG A 251 -13.26 -3.63 3.04
CA ARG A 251 -12.36 -4.06 1.97
C ARG A 251 -10.93 -4.05 2.53
N ILE A 252 -10.29 -5.21 2.54
CA ILE A 252 -8.93 -5.38 3.04
C ILE A 252 -7.99 -5.57 1.86
N SER A 253 -6.88 -4.85 1.84
CA SER A 253 -5.84 -4.98 0.81
C SER A 253 -4.47 -4.61 1.34
N MET A 254 -3.43 -5.04 0.65
CA MET A 254 -2.05 -4.61 0.87
C MET A 254 -1.43 -4.08 -0.43
N ASP A 255 -0.61 -3.04 -0.27
CA ASP A 255 0.25 -2.48 -1.31
C ASP A 255 1.69 -2.87 -0.98
N LEU A 256 2.21 -3.95 -1.57
CA LEU A 256 3.63 -4.26 -1.54
C LEU A 256 4.32 -3.52 -2.69
N ARG A 257 5.50 -2.97 -2.45
CA ARG A 257 6.25 -2.29 -3.49
C ARG A 257 7.62 -2.90 -3.67
N PHE A 258 8.05 -2.94 -4.92
CA PHE A 258 9.32 -3.50 -5.33
C PHE A 258 10.03 -2.54 -6.26
N ASN A 259 11.36 -2.48 -6.16
CA ASN A 259 12.22 -1.71 -7.05
C ASN A 259 13.47 -2.50 -7.42
N ILE A 260 14.23 -2.02 -8.42
CA ILE A 260 15.52 -2.60 -8.77
C ILE A 260 16.49 -2.42 -7.60
N THR A 261 17.21 -3.48 -7.24
CA THR A 261 18.21 -3.46 -6.16
C THR A 261 19.30 -2.44 -6.46
N GLY A 262 19.68 -1.65 -5.46
CA GLY A 262 20.70 -0.59 -5.58
C GLY A 262 20.13 0.78 -5.92
N GLN A 263 18.89 0.87 -6.39
CA GLN A 263 18.23 2.17 -6.57
C GLN A 263 17.75 2.75 -5.23
N PRO A 264 17.62 4.09 -5.10
CA PRO A 264 17.10 4.74 -3.89
C PRO A 264 15.73 4.20 -3.50
N SER A 265 15.45 4.00 -2.21
CA SER A 265 14.11 3.57 -1.78
C SER A 265 13.07 4.70 -1.90
N GLY A 266 13.53 5.95 -1.89
CA GLY A 266 12.69 7.13 -1.83
C GLY A 266 12.04 7.39 -0.47
N ARG A 267 12.44 6.60 0.54
CA ARG A 267 11.93 6.67 1.92
C ARG A 267 13.00 6.40 2.98
N GLU A 268 14.26 6.73 2.67
CA GLU A 268 15.32 6.61 3.67
C GLU A 268 14.97 7.44 4.93
N PRO A 269 15.25 6.93 6.14
CA PRO A 269 16.06 5.75 6.46
C PRO A 269 15.28 4.42 6.55
N LEU A 270 14.02 4.35 6.11
CA LEU A 270 13.26 3.10 6.17
C LEU A 270 13.87 2.03 5.25
N PRO A 271 13.85 0.73 5.65
CA PRO A 271 14.66 -0.29 5.02
C PRO A 271 14.12 -0.75 3.67
N SER A 272 14.95 -0.64 2.64
CA SER A 272 14.82 -1.43 1.40
C SER A 272 15.77 -2.62 1.50
N PHE A 273 15.35 -3.81 1.06
CA PHE A 273 16.16 -5.01 1.14
C PHE A 273 15.93 -5.95 -0.04
N ALA A 274 16.99 -6.65 -0.47
CA ALA A 274 16.91 -7.56 -1.58
C ALA A 274 16.04 -8.78 -1.26
N VAL A 275 15.08 -9.07 -2.14
CA VAL A 275 14.20 -10.26 -2.08
C VAL A 275 14.56 -11.26 -3.17
N LYS A 276 15.20 -10.81 -4.26
CA LYS A 276 15.73 -11.63 -5.36
C LYS A 276 16.97 -10.98 -5.93
N SER A 277 18.02 -11.79 -6.11
CA SER A 277 19.22 -11.41 -6.86
C SER A 277 19.78 -12.62 -7.57
N LYS A 278 20.08 -12.48 -8.86
CA LYS A 278 20.79 -13.49 -9.64
C LYS A 278 22.29 -13.46 -9.34
N ASN A 279 22.82 -12.24 -9.21
CA ASN A 279 24.27 -12.01 -9.17
C ASN A 279 24.85 -12.03 -7.75
N LYS A 280 24.06 -11.61 -6.73
CA LYS A 280 24.51 -11.42 -5.34
C LYS A 280 23.55 -12.09 -4.36
N LYS A 281 23.56 -13.42 -4.29
CA LYS A 281 22.64 -14.18 -3.42
C LYS A 281 22.84 -13.88 -1.93
N ASN A 282 24.02 -13.50 -1.51
CA ASN A 282 24.37 -13.18 -0.11
C ASN A 282 23.72 -11.91 0.42
N ILE A 283 23.25 -10.99 -0.43
CA ILE A 283 22.54 -9.78 0.03
C ILE A 283 21.05 -10.02 0.28
N ILE A 284 20.52 -11.20 -0.08
CA ILE A 284 19.10 -11.50 0.08
C ILE A 284 18.79 -11.67 1.57
N VAL A 285 17.79 -10.94 2.05
CA VAL A 285 17.24 -11.14 3.40
C VAL A 285 16.39 -12.41 3.40
N ASN A 286 16.83 -13.41 4.15
CA ASN A 286 16.25 -14.75 4.10
C ASN A 286 15.39 -15.10 5.31
N THR A 287 15.57 -14.41 6.44
CA THR A 287 14.85 -14.71 7.68
C THR A 287 14.02 -13.53 8.17
N TYR A 288 12.92 -13.84 8.84
CA TYR A 288 12.09 -12.87 9.54
C TYR A 288 12.91 -12.04 10.55
N LYS A 289 13.84 -12.68 11.29
CA LYS A 289 14.71 -11.99 12.26
C LYS A 289 15.57 -10.92 11.59
N GLN A 290 16.17 -11.21 10.44
CA GLN A 290 16.92 -10.22 9.66
C GLN A 290 16.03 -9.05 9.22
N TRP A 291 14.81 -9.33 8.75
CA TRP A 291 13.87 -8.29 8.33
C TRP A 291 13.47 -7.38 9.50
N ILE A 292 13.16 -7.93 10.67
CA ILE A 292 12.85 -7.14 11.87
C ILE A 292 14.05 -6.28 12.28
N ALA A 293 15.26 -6.84 12.30
CA ALA A 293 16.47 -6.09 12.63
C ALA A 293 16.68 -4.86 11.74
N LEU A 294 16.34 -4.93 10.45
CA LEU A 294 16.40 -3.77 9.56
C LEU A 294 15.42 -2.66 9.98
N TRP A 295 14.20 -3.02 10.39
CA TRP A 295 13.21 -2.05 10.85
C TRP A 295 13.58 -1.43 12.20
N GLU A 296 14.09 -2.23 13.15
CA GLU A 296 14.60 -1.73 14.43
C GLU A 296 15.78 -0.76 14.23
N HIS A 297 16.71 -1.11 13.36
CA HIS A 297 17.81 -0.20 13.00
C HIS A 297 17.30 1.11 12.38
N ALA A 298 16.32 1.04 11.47
CA ALA A 298 15.71 2.23 10.89
C ALA A 298 14.97 3.06 11.94
N LYS A 299 14.23 2.44 12.85
CA LYS A 299 13.55 3.09 13.97
C LYS A 299 14.56 3.87 14.82
N ASN A 300 15.66 3.24 15.22
CA ASN A 300 16.71 3.88 16.02
C ASN A 300 17.35 5.07 15.29
N LYS A 301 17.48 5.02 13.98
CA LYS A 301 17.95 6.17 13.18
C LYS A 301 16.94 7.32 13.12
N CYS A 302 15.66 7.04 13.24
CA CYS A 302 14.59 8.04 13.19
C CYS A 302 14.42 8.79 14.53
N LEU A 303 14.62 8.12 15.66
CA LEU A 303 14.34 8.62 17.00
C LEU A 303 15.09 9.93 17.34
N PRO A 304 16.43 10.04 17.17
CA PRO A 304 17.18 11.23 17.58
C PRO A 304 16.79 12.50 16.80
N ARG A 305 16.24 12.34 15.62
CA ARG A 305 15.95 13.45 14.70
C ARG A 305 14.47 13.85 14.68
N LYS A 306 13.63 13.26 15.50
CA LYS A 306 12.16 13.40 15.40
C LYS A 306 11.71 13.27 13.95
N TRP A 307 12.18 12.22 13.28
CA TRP A 307 12.04 12.06 11.83
C TRP A 307 10.58 12.16 11.40
N THR A 308 10.33 13.06 10.48
CA THR A 308 9.04 13.24 9.84
C THR A 308 9.26 13.20 8.34
N TYR A 309 8.53 12.35 7.66
CA TYR A 309 8.60 12.29 6.21
C TYR A 309 7.84 13.47 5.59
N LYS A 310 8.58 14.39 5.00
CA LYS A 310 8.00 15.47 4.20
C LYS A 310 7.89 14.99 2.75
N TYR A 311 6.68 14.92 2.23
CA TYR A 311 6.46 14.65 0.81
C TYR A 311 6.98 15.82 -0.02
N PRO A 312 8.01 15.61 -0.85
CA PRO A 312 8.37 16.64 -1.82
C PRO A 312 7.24 16.74 -2.85
N LEU A 313 6.72 17.92 -3.03
CA LEU A 313 5.72 18.16 -4.06
C LEU A 313 6.40 18.12 -5.43
N PRO A 314 6.08 17.15 -6.29
CA PRO A 314 6.62 17.11 -7.63
C PRO A 314 6.07 18.32 -8.44
N THR A 315 6.93 18.92 -9.21
CA THR A 315 6.57 19.98 -10.17
C THR A 315 6.62 19.39 -11.57
N PHE A 316 5.50 19.45 -12.28
CA PHE A 316 5.43 19.05 -13.68
C PHE A 316 6.13 20.10 -14.56
N LYS A 317 7.04 19.64 -15.42
CA LYS A 317 7.77 20.50 -16.38
C LYS A 317 7.15 20.52 -17.76
N GLY A 318 6.06 19.79 -18.01
CA GLY A 318 5.34 19.76 -19.27
C GLY A 318 4.31 20.89 -19.42
N THR A 319 3.86 21.14 -20.63
CA THR A 319 2.83 22.16 -20.94
C THR A 319 1.42 21.59 -20.71
N LYS A 320 0.43 22.48 -20.50
CA LYS A 320 -1.01 22.08 -20.47
C LYS A 320 -1.45 21.30 -21.71
N ARG A 321 -0.78 21.51 -22.85
CA ARG A 321 -1.04 20.85 -24.12
C ARG A 321 -0.68 19.36 -24.07
N ASP A 322 0.36 18.98 -23.29
CA ASP A 322 0.79 17.59 -23.14
C ASP A 322 -0.22 16.78 -22.34
N LEU A 323 -0.92 17.41 -21.40
CA LEU A 323 -2.03 16.79 -20.66
C LEU A 323 -3.26 16.51 -21.56
N HIS A 324 -3.55 17.39 -22.52
CA HIS A 324 -4.71 17.22 -23.42
C HIS A 324 -4.47 16.21 -24.55
N ASN A 325 -3.22 16.01 -24.98
CA ASN A 325 -2.89 15.13 -26.11
C ASN A 325 -2.72 13.64 -25.70
N VAL A 326 -2.71 13.32 -24.41
CA VAL A 326 -2.52 11.96 -23.90
C VAL A 326 -3.75 11.48 -23.12
N LEU A 327 -4.67 12.37 -22.85
CA LEU A 327 -5.96 12.14 -22.20
C LEU A 327 -7.09 12.21 -23.23
#